data_ee30f11685b9ccb1f31d1fb9e08391c6
#
_entry.id   ee30f11685b9ccb1f31d1fb9e08391c6
#
_cell.length_a   1.000
_cell.length_b   1.000
_cell.length_c   1.000
_cell.angle_alpha   90.00
_cell.angle_beta   90.00
_cell.angle_gamma   90.00
#
_symmetry.space_group_name_H-M   'P 1'
#
loop_
_entity.id
_entity.type
_entity.pdbx_description
1 polymer ?
#
loop_
_entity_poly.entity_id
_entity_poly.type
_entity_poly.pdbx_seq_one_letter_code
_entity_poly.pdbx_strand_id
1 'polypeptide(L)'
;MPRNTVLVFRSTHRYNTPRTMNDISLLAYALLGLLQQEPRSGYDLRKIFANTPMGTFSDSPGAIYPALERLAKRGFVRSRVEETSGLRRRRLFRPTASGIRAFKTWQTRTIVREDVIRSVDELMLRFSFMDETASAADARRFLKGLKSELGGYIPALRKYLAKHSPNISLSGRLALESGVRAYEALFRWAKAALSAYNKRKTGGARR
;
A
#
# COMPACT_ATOMS: atom_id res chain seq x y z
N MET A 1 12.39 -30.96 -25.38
CA MET A 1 11.06 -30.61 -24.83
C MET A 1 11.27 -29.54 -23.76
N PRO A 2 10.89 -28.28 -23.98
CA PRO A 2 11.04 -27.24 -22.96
C PRO A 2 9.88 -27.37 -21.96
N ARG A 3 10.24 -27.36 -20.67
CA ARG A 3 9.32 -27.44 -19.54
C ARG A 3 8.38 -26.22 -19.51
N ASN A 4 7.07 -26.47 -19.48
CA ASN A 4 6.01 -25.49 -19.29
C ASN A 4 6.27 -24.68 -18.01
N THR A 5 6.72 -23.45 -18.16
CA THR A 5 6.73 -22.47 -17.06
C THR A 5 5.33 -21.89 -16.93
N VAL A 6 4.54 -22.46 -16.04
CA VAL A 6 3.23 -21.93 -15.65
C VAL A 6 3.46 -20.65 -14.86
N LEU A 7 3.25 -19.51 -15.50
CA LEU A 7 3.17 -18.21 -14.84
C LEU A 7 1.83 -18.11 -14.08
N VAL A 8 1.84 -18.50 -12.82
CA VAL A 8 0.68 -18.35 -11.93
C VAL A 8 0.65 -16.91 -11.41
N PHE A 9 -0.30 -16.11 -11.88
CA PHE A 9 -0.67 -14.86 -11.23
C PHE A 9 -1.37 -15.18 -9.90
N ARG A 10 -0.63 -15.18 -8.82
CA ARG A 10 -1.19 -15.27 -7.47
C ARG A 10 -1.32 -13.87 -6.88
N SER A 11 -2.56 -13.44 -6.71
CA SER A 11 -2.95 -12.32 -5.86
C SER A 11 -3.02 -12.78 -4.40
N THR A 12 -1.95 -13.23 -3.83
CA THR A 12 -1.72 -13.37 -2.38
C THR A 12 -0.27 -13.79 -2.21
N HIS A 13 0.65 -12.84 -2.05
CA HIS A 13 2.02 -13.30 -1.94
C HIS A 13 2.83 -12.65 -0.87
N ARG A 14 3.19 -13.49 0.07
CA ARG A 14 4.44 -13.37 0.81
C ARG A 14 5.61 -13.44 -0.19
N TYR A 15 5.98 -12.33 -0.79
CA TYR A 15 7.31 -12.26 -1.39
C TYR A 15 8.32 -12.10 -0.28
N ASN A 16 9.00 -13.21 -0.01
CA ASN A 16 10.16 -13.27 0.84
C ASN A 16 11.38 -12.72 0.05
N THR A 17 11.36 -11.42 -0.29
CA THR A 17 12.63 -10.73 -0.46
C THR A 17 13.32 -10.78 0.89
N PRO A 18 14.64 -11.06 0.97
CA PRO A 18 15.35 -11.03 2.24
C PRO A 18 15.18 -9.63 2.82
N ARG A 19 14.22 -9.50 3.74
CA ARG A 19 14.02 -8.30 4.53
C ARG A 19 15.28 -8.17 5.38
N THR A 20 16.07 -7.15 5.12
CA THR A 20 17.07 -6.73 6.10
C THR A 20 16.33 -6.55 7.43
N MET A 21 16.97 -6.86 8.56
CA MET A 21 16.38 -6.74 9.90
C MET A 21 15.78 -5.33 10.19
N ASN A 22 15.95 -4.40 9.26
CA ASN A 22 15.50 -3.01 9.32
C ASN A 22 14.19 -2.70 8.56
N ASP A 23 13.60 -3.63 7.81
CA ASP A 23 12.41 -3.35 7.01
C ASP A 23 11.14 -3.28 7.86
N ILE A 24 10.41 -2.18 7.70
CA ILE A 24 9.07 -1.98 8.28
C ILE A 24 8.07 -2.73 7.41
N SER A 25 7.21 -3.58 8.01
CA SER A 25 6.19 -4.32 7.26
C SER A 25 5.07 -3.41 6.76
N LEU A 26 4.34 -3.83 5.71
CA LEU A 26 3.16 -3.08 5.22
C LEU A 26 2.12 -2.90 6.32
N LEU A 27 1.89 -3.92 7.16
CA LEU A 27 1.04 -3.79 8.33
C LEU A 27 1.52 -2.66 9.26
N ALA A 28 2.82 -2.56 9.51
CA ALA A 28 3.36 -1.52 10.38
C ALA A 28 3.21 -0.12 9.75
N TYR A 29 3.34 0.02 8.44
CA TYR A 29 3.03 1.28 7.75
C TYR A 29 1.54 1.60 7.78
N ALA A 30 0.65 0.63 7.61
CA ALA A 30 -0.79 0.83 7.76
C ALA A 30 -1.15 1.32 9.17
N LEU A 31 -0.55 0.72 10.20
CA LEU A 31 -0.72 1.16 11.60
C LEU A 31 -0.21 2.60 11.80
N LEU A 32 0.98 2.94 11.28
CA LEU A 32 1.51 4.29 11.37
C LEU A 32 0.61 5.32 10.66
N GLY A 33 0.05 4.98 9.50
CA GLY A 33 -0.89 5.84 8.79
C GLY A 33 -2.16 6.12 9.59
N LEU A 34 -2.79 5.08 10.14
CA LEU A 34 -3.99 5.20 10.97
C LEU A 34 -3.73 6.00 12.26
N LEU A 35 -2.57 5.82 12.87
CA LEU A 35 -2.19 6.52 14.10
C LEU A 35 -1.87 8.01 13.88
N GLN A 36 -1.58 8.44 12.65
CA GLN A 36 -1.42 9.85 12.33
C GLN A 36 -2.74 10.61 12.30
N GLN A 37 -3.84 9.93 11.99
CA GLN A 37 -5.16 10.54 11.99
C GLN A 37 -5.61 10.87 13.42
N GLU A 38 -5.49 9.91 14.34
CA GLU A 38 -5.79 10.07 15.75
C GLU A 38 -5.12 8.97 16.60
N PRO A 39 -4.95 9.18 17.91
CA PRO A 39 -4.49 8.15 18.82
C PRO A 39 -5.51 7.02 18.90
N ARG A 40 -5.03 5.78 18.84
CA ARG A 40 -5.90 4.59 18.86
C ARG A 40 -5.34 3.51 19.77
N SER A 41 -6.24 2.72 20.35
CA SER A 41 -5.85 1.50 21.06
C SER A 41 -5.59 0.36 20.05
N GLY A 42 -4.86 -0.67 20.50
CA GLY A 42 -4.70 -1.88 19.69
C GLY A 42 -6.03 -2.56 19.35
N TYR A 43 -7.03 -2.43 20.22
CA TYR A 43 -8.39 -2.93 19.99
C TYR A 43 -9.08 -2.17 18.83
N ASP A 44 -9.01 -0.82 18.82
CA ASP A 44 -9.61 -0.02 17.75
C ASP A 44 -8.97 -0.30 16.41
N LEU A 45 -7.63 -0.38 16.39
CA LEU A 45 -6.89 -0.75 15.19
C LEU A 45 -7.33 -2.12 14.67
N ARG A 46 -7.42 -3.13 15.55
CA ARG A 46 -7.91 -4.45 15.18
C ARG A 46 -9.31 -4.40 14.58
N LYS A 47 -10.22 -3.59 15.16
CA LYS A 47 -11.58 -3.42 14.64
C LYS A 47 -11.57 -2.79 13.24
N ILE A 48 -10.70 -1.80 12.98
CA ILE A 48 -10.56 -1.21 11.64
C ILE A 48 -10.10 -2.26 10.64
N PHE A 49 -9.05 -3.04 10.95
CA PHE A 49 -8.57 -4.08 10.05
C PHE A 49 -9.61 -5.17 9.80
N ALA A 50 -10.39 -5.56 10.81
CA ALA A 50 -11.45 -6.58 10.66
C ALA A 50 -12.62 -6.12 9.79
N ASN A 51 -12.92 -4.80 9.75
CA ASN A 51 -14.13 -4.26 9.12
C ASN A 51 -13.85 -3.44 7.85
N THR A 52 -12.61 -3.39 7.37
CA THR A 52 -12.22 -2.63 6.19
C THR A 52 -11.31 -3.46 5.27
N PRO A 53 -11.14 -3.06 4.00
CA PRO A 53 -10.19 -3.70 3.09
C PRO A 53 -8.74 -3.72 3.60
N MET A 54 -8.42 -2.95 4.66
CA MET A 54 -7.10 -3.00 5.30
C MET A 54 -6.76 -4.37 5.92
N GLY A 55 -7.76 -5.23 6.12
CA GLY A 55 -7.55 -6.62 6.54
C GLY A 55 -6.62 -7.42 5.62
N THR A 56 -6.48 -7.03 4.36
CA THR A 56 -5.53 -7.64 3.42
C THR A 56 -4.06 -7.46 3.80
N PHE A 57 -3.73 -6.44 4.60
CA PHE A 57 -2.37 -6.18 5.08
C PHE A 57 -2.00 -6.93 6.37
N SER A 58 -2.96 -7.65 6.95
CA SER A 58 -2.76 -8.47 8.14
C SER A 58 -3.23 -9.88 7.87
N ASP A 59 -2.31 -10.83 7.95
CA ASP A 59 -2.62 -12.26 7.85
C ASP A 59 -3.46 -12.77 9.03
N SER A 60 -3.57 -11.97 10.13
CA SER A 60 -4.28 -12.33 11.33
C SER A 60 -4.53 -11.11 12.22
N PRO A 61 -5.71 -11.01 12.87
CA PRO A 61 -5.96 -10.02 13.90
C PRO A 61 -4.92 -10.04 15.04
N GLY A 62 -4.28 -11.18 15.28
CA GLY A 62 -3.20 -11.36 16.27
C GLY A 62 -1.89 -10.69 15.86
N ALA A 63 -1.71 -10.28 14.60
CA ALA A 63 -0.48 -9.61 14.15
C ALA A 63 -0.37 -8.15 14.59
N ILE A 64 -1.49 -7.50 14.93
CA ILE A 64 -1.55 -6.06 15.28
C ILE A 64 -0.72 -5.72 16.53
N TYR A 65 -0.92 -6.45 17.62
CA TYR A 65 -0.21 -6.18 18.88
C TYR A 65 1.31 -6.38 18.75
N PRO A 66 1.81 -7.49 18.18
CA PRO A 66 3.25 -7.64 17.93
C PRO A 66 3.81 -6.56 17.00
N ALA A 67 3.04 -6.09 16.01
CA ALA A 67 3.49 -5.00 15.14
C ALA A 67 3.61 -3.67 15.89
N LEU A 68 2.64 -3.34 16.76
CA LEU A 68 2.70 -2.14 17.62
C LEU A 68 3.90 -2.19 18.58
N GLU A 69 4.18 -3.35 19.16
CA GLU A 69 5.35 -3.52 20.04
C GLU A 69 6.66 -3.34 19.28
N ARG A 70 6.77 -3.90 18.07
CA ARG A 70 7.95 -3.67 17.23
C ARG A 70 8.13 -2.20 16.85
N LEU A 71 7.03 -1.49 16.54
CA LEU A 71 7.06 -0.06 16.28
C LEU A 71 7.48 0.73 17.52
N ALA A 72 7.01 0.34 18.72
CA ALA A 72 7.41 0.97 19.97
C ALA A 72 8.89 0.74 20.29
N LYS A 73 9.38 -0.50 20.16
CA LYS A 73 10.81 -0.84 20.33
C LYS A 73 11.73 -0.05 19.38
N ARG A 74 11.25 0.27 18.18
CA ARG A 74 11.97 1.12 17.21
C ARG A 74 11.81 2.62 17.46
N GLY A 75 11.04 3.02 18.46
CA GLY A 75 10.78 4.43 18.77
C GLY A 75 9.89 5.13 17.73
N PHE A 76 9.13 4.39 16.89
CA PHE A 76 8.24 4.97 15.89
C PHE A 76 6.84 5.29 16.44
N VAL A 77 6.45 4.62 17.53
CA VAL A 77 5.24 4.94 18.28
C VAL A 77 5.55 5.02 19.76
N ARG A 78 4.77 5.82 20.48
CA ARG A 78 4.72 5.85 21.93
C ARG A 78 3.32 5.49 22.39
N SER A 79 3.19 4.96 23.61
CA SER A 79 1.90 4.65 24.19
C SER A 79 1.70 5.36 25.51
N ARG A 80 0.44 5.71 25.80
CA ARG A 80 -0.02 6.22 27.08
C ARG A 80 -1.19 5.38 27.57
N VAL A 81 -1.23 5.10 28.85
CA VAL A 81 -2.40 4.50 29.46
C VAL A 81 -3.35 5.63 29.85
N GLU A 82 -4.58 5.56 29.38
CA GLU A 82 -5.65 6.47 29.78
C GLU A 82 -6.62 5.71 30.69
N GLU A 83 -6.93 6.33 31.80
CA GLU A 83 -7.98 5.87 32.71
C GLU A 83 -9.31 6.41 32.16
N THR A 84 -10.15 5.52 31.69
CA THR A 84 -11.53 5.87 31.34
C THR A 84 -12.41 5.72 32.56
N SER A 85 -13.46 6.53 32.67
CA SER A 85 -14.47 6.45 33.75
C SER A 85 -15.07 5.03 33.81
N GLY A 86 -14.49 4.16 34.60
CA GLY A 86 -14.78 2.73 34.74
C GLY A 86 -13.51 1.90 34.70
N LEU A 87 -13.45 0.77 35.35
CA LEU A 87 -12.33 -0.15 35.60
C LEU A 87 -11.43 -0.58 34.41
N ARG A 88 -11.57 -0.01 33.20
CA ARG A 88 -10.81 -0.38 32.02
C ARG A 88 -9.72 0.64 31.70
N ARG A 89 -8.48 0.27 31.98
CA ARG A 89 -7.29 0.97 31.51
C ARG A 89 -7.16 0.75 30.00
N ARG A 90 -7.05 1.84 29.21
CA ARG A 90 -6.91 1.80 27.77
C ARG A 90 -5.53 2.29 27.36
N ARG A 91 -4.75 1.46 26.67
CA ARG A 91 -3.44 1.85 26.14
C ARG A 91 -3.61 2.43 24.75
N LEU A 92 -3.42 3.75 24.59
CA LEU A 92 -3.45 4.46 23.33
C LEU A 92 -2.05 4.61 22.77
N PHE A 93 -1.93 4.43 21.47
CA PHE A 93 -0.70 4.60 20.70
C PHE A 93 -0.76 5.88 19.89
N ARG A 94 0.39 6.54 19.74
CA ARG A 94 0.59 7.72 18.89
C ARG A 94 1.93 7.59 18.16
N PRO A 95 2.07 8.08 16.92
CA PRO A 95 3.37 8.11 16.26
C PRO A 95 4.29 9.13 16.94
N THR A 96 5.59 8.86 16.90
CA THR A 96 6.63 9.82 17.26
C THR A 96 7.05 10.62 16.04
N ALA A 97 7.85 11.68 16.22
CA ALA A 97 8.43 12.43 15.12
C ALA A 97 9.25 11.54 14.17
N SER A 98 9.97 10.53 14.71
CA SER A 98 10.70 9.55 13.89
C SER A 98 9.77 8.62 13.12
N GLY A 99 8.66 8.19 13.72
CA GLY A 99 7.64 7.38 13.05
C GLY A 99 6.95 8.13 11.91
N ILE A 100 6.63 9.41 12.12
CA ILE A 100 6.05 10.29 11.08
C ILE A 100 7.04 10.45 9.91
N ARG A 101 8.32 10.71 10.19
CA ARG A 101 9.35 10.83 9.14
C ARG A 101 9.52 9.53 8.37
N ALA A 102 9.61 8.40 9.06
CA ALA A 102 9.73 7.08 8.42
C ALA A 102 8.54 6.79 7.51
N PHE A 103 7.32 7.07 7.96
CA PHE A 103 6.11 6.92 7.16
C PHE A 103 6.12 7.83 5.93
N LYS A 104 6.45 9.12 6.10
CA LYS A 104 6.49 10.09 4.99
C LYS A 104 7.52 9.69 3.93
N THR A 105 8.72 9.28 4.34
CA THR A 105 9.76 8.81 3.42
C THR A 105 9.28 7.62 2.60
N TRP A 106 8.68 6.63 3.23
CA TRP A 106 8.08 5.48 2.54
C TRP A 106 6.94 5.89 1.61
N GLN A 107 6.02 6.73 2.09
CA GLN A 107 4.85 7.15 1.35
C GLN A 107 5.20 7.92 0.07
N THR A 108 6.21 8.81 0.13
CA THR A 108 6.56 9.72 -0.96
C THR A 108 7.72 9.24 -1.82
N ARG A 109 8.28 8.04 -1.57
CA ARG A 109 9.36 7.49 -2.39
C ARG A 109 8.93 7.35 -3.85
N THR A 110 9.88 7.56 -4.76
CA THR A 110 9.65 7.44 -6.20
C THR A 110 9.11 6.04 -6.55
N ILE A 111 8.13 5.99 -7.44
CA ILE A 111 7.59 4.74 -7.98
C ILE A 111 8.51 4.28 -9.11
N VAL A 112 8.88 3.01 -9.07
CA VAL A 112 9.66 2.35 -10.11
C VAL A 112 8.87 1.19 -10.72
N ARG A 113 9.33 0.69 -11.87
CA ARG A 113 8.67 -0.42 -12.58
C ARG A 113 8.40 -1.64 -11.70
N GLU A 114 9.34 -1.96 -10.83
CA GLU A 114 9.21 -3.10 -9.92
C GLU A 114 8.04 -2.97 -8.95
N ASP A 115 7.75 -1.75 -8.48
CA ASP A 115 6.60 -1.49 -7.61
C ASP A 115 5.28 -1.82 -8.31
N VAL A 116 5.17 -1.45 -9.59
CA VAL A 116 3.98 -1.73 -10.40
C VAL A 116 3.81 -3.23 -10.65
N ILE A 117 4.90 -3.94 -10.84
CA ILE A 117 4.87 -5.39 -11.13
C ILE A 117 4.55 -6.20 -9.88
N ARG A 118 5.10 -5.82 -8.71
CA ARG A 118 5.10 -6.68 -7.51
C ARG A 118 4.37 -6.13 -6.31
N SER A 119 4.07 -4.83 -6.26
CA SER A 119 3.67 -4.16 -5.02
C SER A 119 2.49 -3.20 -5.21
N VAL A 120 1.52 -3.55 -6.05
CA VAL A 120 0.34 -2.71 -6.30
C VAL A 120 -0.43 -2.43 -5.01
N ASP A 121 -0.54 -3.41 -4.12
CA ASP A 121 -1.21 -3.24 -2.82
C ASP A 121 -0.47 -2.22 -1.93
N GLU A 122 0.87 -2.25 -1.94
CA GLU A 122 1.67 -1.23 -1.26
C GLU A 122 1.45 0.16 -1.86
N LEU A 123 1.40 0.26 -3.19
CA LEU A 123 1.10 1.53 -3.87
C LEU A 123 -0.27 2.06 -3.48
N MET A 124 -1.29 1.21 -3.41
CA MET A 124 -2.63 1.62 -2.98
C MET A 124 -2.66 2.02 -1.50
N LEU A 125 -1.94 1.32 -0.64
CA LEU A 125 -1.81 1.68 0.77
C LEU A 125 -1.11 3.05 0.93
N ARG A 126 -0.02 3.31 0.19
CA ARG A 126 0.65 4.62 0.19
C ARG A 126 -0.29 5.73 -0.24
N PHE A 127 -1.10 5.48 -1.26
CA PHE A 127 -2.02 6.46 -1.80
C PHE A 127 -3.20 6.74 -0.86
N SER A 128 -3.73 5.73 -0.16
CA SER A 128 -4.90 5.87 0.71
C SER A 128 -4.73 6.90 1.84
N PHE A 129 -3.50 7.19 2.24
CA PHE A 129 -3.20 8.18 3.28
C PHE A 129 -2.72 9.54 2.73
N MET A 130 -2.75 9.77 1.39
CA MET A 130 -2.13 10.98 0.82
C MET A 130 -2.78 12.28 1.29
N ASP A 131 -4.09 12.31 1.48
CA ASP A 131 -4.79 13.54 1.87
C ASP A 131 -4.52 13.96 3.31
N GLU A 132 -4.25 13.00 4.20
CA GLU A 132 -4.03 13.26 5.62
C GLU A 132 -2.56 13.50 5.97
N THR A 133 -1.63 12.91 5.21
CA THR A 133 -0.23 12.84 5.64
C THR A 133 0.76 13.46 4.65
N ALA A 134 0.30 13.86 3.47
CA ALA A 134 1.14 14.42 2.41
C ALA A 134 0.50 15.66 1.77
N SER A 135 1.25 16.35 0.93
CA SER A 135 0.73 17.50 0.18
C SER A 135 0.02 17.05 -1.11
N ALA A 136 -0.87 17.91 -1.63
CA ALA A 136 -1.47 17.69 -2.94
C ALA A 136 -0.41 17.61 -4.07
N ALA A 137 0.75 18.22 -3.89
CA ALA A 137 1.88 18.11 -4.82
C ALA A 137 2.49 16.70 -4.78
N ASP A 138 2.61 16.11 -3.59
CA ASP A 138 3.11 14.74 -3.42
C ASP A 138 2.14 13.71 -4.03
N ALA A 139 0.82 13.89 -3.80
CA ALA A 139 -0.20 13.06 -4.41
C ALA A 139 -0.16 13.13 -5.95
N ARG A 140 -0.02 14.33 -6.52
CA ARG A 140 0.15 14.50 -7.97
C ARG A 140 1.44 13.85 -8.49
N ARG A 141 2.54 13.99 -7.76
CA ARG A 141 3.83 13.35 -8.12
C ARG A 141 3.68 11.83 -8.13
N PHE A 142 3.07 11.26 -7.09
CA PHE A 142 2.77 9.83 -6.99
C PHE A 142 1.95 9.34 -8.20
N LEU A 143 0.83 10.00 -8.50
CA LEU A 143 -0.06 9.61 -9.60
C LEU A 143 0.60 9.75 -10.98
N LYS A 144 1.44 10.78 -11.17
CA LYS A 144 2.25 10.94 -12.39
C LYS A 144 3.24 9.78 -12.53
N GLY A 145 3.95 9.41 -11.46
CA GLY A 145 4.89 8.29 -11.46
C GLY A 145 4.19 6.98 -11.77
N LEU A 146 3.09 6.68 -11.10
CA LEU A 146 2.30 5.47 -11.34
C LEU A 146 1.79 5.40 -12.79
N LYS A 147 1.24 6.51 -13.30
CA LYS A 147 0.80 6.60 -14.70
C LYS A 147 1.94 6.37 -15.68
N SER A 148 3.12 6.94 -15.43
CA SER A 148 4.30 6.80 -16.28
C SER A 148 4.76 5.34 -16.36
N GLU A 149 4.92 4.68 -15.22
CA GLU A 149 5.38 3.29 -15.15
C GLU A 149 4.39 2.33 -15.81
N LEU A 150 3.08 2.50 -15.55
CA LEU A 150 2.03 1.72 -16.21
C LEU A 150 2.01 1.96 -17.73
N GLY A 151 2.17 3.22 -18.15
CA GLY A 151 2.19 3.59 -19.56
C GLY A 151 3.32 2.94 -20.34
N GLY A 152 4.47 2.71 -19.71
CA GLY A 152 5.58 1.97 -20.32
C GLY A 152 5.44 0.44 -20.20
N TYR A 153 4.79 -0.06 -19.15
CA TYR A 153 4.69 -1.50 -18.88
C TYR A 153 3.59 -2.17 -19.73
N ILE A 154 2.41 -1.56 -19.85
CA ILE A 154 1.28 -2.14 -20.60
C ILE A 154 1.63 -2.48 -22.05
N PRO A 155 2.26 -1.59 -22.85
CA PRO A 155 2.67 -1.93 -24.21
C PRO A 155 3.65 -3.11 -24.25
N ALA A 156 4.57 -3.21 -23.29
CA ALA A 156 5.51 -4.32 -23.21
C ALA A 156 4.79 -5.66 -22.95
N LEU A 157 3.80 -5.66 -22.06
CA LEU A 157 2.96 -6.85 -21.81
C LEU A 157 2.14 -7.25 -23.04
N ARG A 158 1.54 -6.29 -23.73
CA ARG A 158 0.78 -6.55 -24.96
C ARG A 158 1.67 -7.15 -26.05
N LYS A 159 2.87 -6.60 -26.22
CA LYS A 159 3.87 -7.14 -27.16
C LYS A 159 4.27 -8.57 -26.80
N TYR A 160 4.50 -8.83 -25.50
CA TYR A 160 4.79 -10.18 -25.02
C TYR A 160 3.64 -11.14 -25.33
N LEU A 161 2.41 -10.76 -25.01
CA LEU A 161 1.21 -11.55 -25.28
C LEU A 161 1.05 -11.85 -26.75
N ALA A 162 1.15 -10.84 -27.63
CA ALA A 162 1.02 -11.01 -29.09
C ALA A 162 2.09 -11.98 -29.63
N LYS A 163 3.33 -11.88 -29.15
CA LYS A 163 4.44 -12.74 -29.60
C LYS A 163 4.28 -14.19 -29.17
N HIS A 164 3.77 -14.44 -27.96
CA HIS A 164 3.77 -15.77 -27.35
C HIS A 164 2.41 -16.47 -27.40
N SER A 165 1.33 -15.74 -27.73
CA SER A 165 -0.05 -16.26 -27.77
C SER A 165 -0.23 -17.57 -28.53
N PRO A 166 0.41 -17.78 -29.71
CA PRO A 166 0.27 -19.03 -30.44
C PRO A 166 0.82 -20.26 -29.73
N ASN A 167 1.77 -20.05 -28.81
CA ASN A 167 2.48 -21.13 -28.11
C ASN A 167 2.02 -21.32 -26.65
N ILE A 168 0.99 -20.58 -26.21
CA ILE A 168 0.47 -20.63 -24.85
C ILE A 168 -0.90 -21.32 -24.89
N SER A 169 -1.18 -22.17 -23.88
CA SER A 169 -2.51 -22.76 -23.71
C SER A 169 -3.61 -21.69 -23.60
N LEU A 170 -4.84 -22.03 -23.95
CA LEU A 170 -5.98 -21.10 -23.86
C LEU A 170 -6.08 -20.45 -22.47
N SER A 171 -6.01 -21.27 -21.41
CA SER A 171 -6.06 -20.77 -20.01
C SER A 171 -4.89 -19.83 -19.69
N GLY A 172 -3.68 -20.14 -20.13
CA GLY A 172 -2.51 -19.29 -19.96
C GLY A 172 -2.65 -17.95 -20.68
N ARG A 173 -3.17 -17.95 -21.90
CA ARG A 173 -3.44 -16.72 -22.65
C ARG A 173 -4.50 -15.87 -21.96
N LEU A 174 -5.63 -16.46 -21.57
CA LEU A 174 -6.69 -15.74 -20.88
C LEU A 174 -6.22 -15.17 -19.52
N ALA A 175 -5.35 -15.88 -18.80
CA ALA A 175 -4.74 -15.37 -17.56
C ALA A 175 -3.85 -14.13 -17.82
N LEU A 176 -3.02 -14.19 -18.86
CA LEU A 176 -2.18 -13.04 -19.27
C LEU A 176 -3.05 -11.84 -19.72
N GLU A 177 -4.08 -12.08 -20.50
CA GLU A 177 -5.04 -11.04 -20.92
C GLU A 177 -5.72 -10.39 -19.72
N SER A 178 -6.11 -11.18 -18.70
CA SER A 178 -6.66 -10.66 -17.45
C SER A 178 -5.69 -9.73 -16.75
N GLY A 179 -4.40 -10.10 -16.68
CA GLY A 179 -3.36 -9.25 -16.10
C GLY A 179 -3.21 -7.93 -16.84
N VAL A 180 -3.17 -7.96 -18.19
CA VAL A 180 -3.12 -6.73 -19.02
C VAL A 180 -4.31 -5.82 -18.72
N ARG A 181 -5.53 -6.36 -18.69
CA ARG A 181 -6.75 -5.59 -18.39
C ARG A 181 -6.73 -4.97 -17.00
N ALA A 182 -6.18 -5.68 -16.00
CA ALA A 182 -6.03 -5.15 -14.64
C ALA A 182 -5.10 -3.93 -14.60
N TYR A 183 -3.95 -3.98 -15.28
CA TYR A 183 -3.04 -2.83 -15.40
C TYR A 183 -3.65 -1.68 -16.18
N GLU A 184 -4.41 -1.95 -17.22
CA GLU A 184 -5.15 -0.92 -17.96
C GLU A 184 -6.22 -0.23 -17.10
N ALA A 185 -6.93 -0.99 -16.27
CA ALA A 185 -7.89 -0.43 -15.32
C ALA A 185 -7.18 0.48 -14.30
N LEU A 186 -6.05 0.04 -13.75
CA LEU A 186 -5.24 0.84 -12.83
C LEU A 186 -4.71 2.11 -13.51
N PHE A 187 -4.29 2.04 -14.77
CA PHE A 187 -3.85 3.20 -15.53
C PHE A 187 -4.98 4.22 -15.75
N ARG A 188 -6.17 3.74 -16.12
CA ARG A 188 -7.35 4.62 -16.26
C ARG A 188 -7.71 5.29 -14.94
N TRP A 189 -7.68 4.54 -13.84
CA TRP A 189 -7.90 5.07 -12.50
C TRP A 189 -6.85 6.15 -12.16
N ALA A 190 -5.56 5.89 -12.37
CA ALA A 190 -4.50 6.85 -12.08
C ALA A 190 -4.66 8.16 -12.88
N LYS A 191 -5.11 8.08 -14.15
CA LYS A 191 -5.47 9.26 -14.96
C LYS A 191 -6.62 10.05 -14.35
N ALA A 192 -7.70 9.37 -13.97
CA ALA A 192 -8.88 10.00 -13.40
C ALA A 192 -8.55 10.65 -12.03
N ALA A 193 -7.82 9.94 -11.16
CA ALA A 193 -7.36 10.46 -9.89
C ALA A 193 -6.46 11.70 -10.06
N LEU A 194 -5.49 11.66 -10.98
CA LEU A 194 -4.64 12.81 -11.29
C LEU A 194 -5.47 14.02 -11.77
N SER A 195 -6.47 13.79 -12.61
CA SER A 195 -7.39 14.85 -13.05
C SER A 195 -8.15 15.45 -11.86
N ALA A 196 -8.64 14.63 -10.93
CA ALA A 196 -9.31 15.09 -9.72
C ALA A 196 -8.40 15.96 -8.86
N TYR A 197 -7.15 15.55 -8.63
CA TYR A 197 -6.17 16.33 -7.89
C TYR A 197 -5.75 17.63 -8.60
N ASN A 198 -5.79 17.68 -9.93
CA ASN A 198 -5.53 18.91 -10.68
C ASN A 198 -6.69 19.91 -10.60
N LYS A 199 -7.94 19.41 -10.56
CA LYS A 199 -9.14 20.24 -10.41
C LYS A 199 -9.33 20.75 -8.98
N ARG A 200 -8.75 20.08 -7.99
CA ARG A 200 -8.75 20.52 -6.60
C ARG A 200 -7.92 21.81 -6.54
N LYS A 201 -8.59 22.98 -6.61
CA LYS A 201 -7.95 24.27 -6.47
C LYS A 201 -7.03 24.24 -5.25
N THR A 202 -5.84 24.80 -5.39
CA THR A 202 -4.91 25.12 -4.30
C THR A 202 -5.58 26.14 -3.36
N GLY A 203 -6.64 25.74 -2.74
CA GLY A 203 -7.49 26.55 -1.87
C GLY A 203 -7.46 26.00 -0.47
N GLY A 204 -6.71 26.69 0.39
CA GLY A 204 -6.99 26.79 1.80
C GLY A 204 -6.70 25.54 2.63
N ALA A 205 -5.63 25.60 3.39
CA ALA A 205 -5.58 24.93 4.68
C ALA A 205 -6.91 25.16 5.40
N ARG A 206 -7.74 24.14 5.46
CA ARG A 206 -8.88 24.16 6.40
C ARG A 206 -8.34 23.77 7.76
N ARG A 207 -8.56 24.68 8.67
CA ARG A 207 -8.31 24.73 10.10
C ARG A 207 -8.71 23.45 10.83
#